data_d9d6c4be26e90459f58102e5cda69ba4
#
_entry.id   d9d6c4be26e90459f58102e5cda69ba4
#
_cell.length_a   1.000
_cell.length_b   1.000
_cell.length_c   1.000
_cell.angle_alpha   90.00
_cell.angle_beta   90.00
_cell.angle_gamma   90.00
#
_symmetry.space_group_name_H-M   'P 1'
#
loop_
_entity.id
_entity.type
_entity.pdbx_description
1 polymer ?
#
loop_
_entity_poly.entity_id
_entity_poly.type
_entity_poly.pdbx_seq_one_letter_code
_entity_poly.pdbx_strand_id
1 'polypeptide(L)'
;GKYQSGIKAFPVTSSFDSKENAPSVTYELYSEEEKDCFLNLYTSPANPLIYGGKLSVEVSVNEGAGKLVEFTKVGYKGGEPGCIPWEQAVLNQEHVGSTEISLKKGLNKITVFAREAGMVLERLVVYPKDIERAVSYLGEKECISVTPAEK
;
A
#
# COMPACT_ATOMS: atom_id res chain seq x y z
N GLY A 1 2.37 -6.52 -14.45
CA GLY A 1 3.60 -6.46 -15.23
C GLY A 1 4.74 -7.24 -14.57
N LYS A 2 5.63 -7.80 -15.37
CA LYS A 2 6.76 -8.63 -14.90
C LYS A 2 8.06 -7.83 -14.76
N TYR A 3 8.00 -6.52 -14.65
CA TYR A 3 9.20 -5.70 -14.80
C TYR A 3 10.05 -5.58 -13.53
N GLN A 4 9.40 -5.78 -12.36
CA GLN A 4 10.10 -5.86 -11.08
C GLN A 4 9.42 -6.90 -10.20
N SER A 5 10.20 -7.58 -9.36
CA SER A 5 9.68 -8.49 -8.36
C SER A 5 8.83 -7.71 -7.34
N GLY A 6 7.65 -8.21 -7.02
CA GLY A 6 6.77 -7.62 -6.01
C GLY A 6 5.75 -6.61 -6.51
N ILE A 7 5.81 -6.14 -7.75
CA ILE A 7 4.79 -5.24 -8.30
C ILE A 7 3.48 -6.00 -8.55
N LYS A 8 2.39 -5.44 -8.07
CA LYS A 8 1.03 -5.96 -8.25
C LYS A 8 0.16 -4.93 -8.92
N ALA A 9 -0.35 -5.25 -10.10
CA ALA A 9 -1.29 -4.41 -10.84
C ALA A 9 -2.72 -4.83 -10.52
N PHE A 10 -3.56 -3.86 -10.16
CA PHE A 10 -5.00 -4.07 -10.06
C PHE A 10 -5.66 -3.92 -11.44
N PRO A 11 -6.86 -4.50 -11.65
CA PRO A 11 -7.60 -4.33 -12.91
C PRO A 11 -7.84 -2.85 -13.23
N VAL A 12 -7.66 -2.49 -14.49
CA VAL A 12 -7.73 -1.09 -14.96
C VAL A 12 -9.16 -0.64 -15.26
N THR A 13 -10.12 -1.57 -15.33
CA THR A 13 -11.43 -1.33 -15.94
C THR A 13 -12.54 -0.98 -14.96
N SER A 14 -12.31 -1.07 -13.66
CA SER A 14 -13.37 -0.86 -12.67
C SER A 14 -12.83 -0.42 -11.32
N SER A 15 -13.63 0.41 -10.64
CA SER A 15 -13.51 0.72 -9.23
C SER A 15 -14.42 -0.21 -8.43
N PHE A 16 -14.13 -0.38 -7.14
CA PHE A 16 -14.84 -1.28 -6.25
C PHE A 16 -15.35 -0.53 -5.02
N ASP A 17 -16.65 -0.59 -4.79
CA ASP A 17 -17.28 0.11 -3.66
C ASP A 17 -17.09 -0.63 -2.33
N SER A 18 -16.82 -1.93 -2.38
CA SER A 18 -16.57 -2.75 -1.21
C SER A 18 -15.46 -3.77 -1.46
N LYS A 19 -14.88 -4.28 -0.37
CA LYS A 19 -13.82 -5.31 -0.42
C LYS A 19 -14.32 -6.69 -0.87
N GLU A 20 -15.62 -6.95 -0.81
CA GLU A 20 -16.18 -8.28 -1.01
C GLU A 20 -15.98 -8.81 -2.45
N ASN A 21 -16.00 -7.91 -3.42
CA ASN A 21 -15.78 -8.25 -4.84
C ASN A 21 -14.49 -7.67 -5.41
N ALA A 22 -13.68 -7.03 -4.57
CA ALA A 22 -12.45 -6.39 -5.00
C ALA A 22 -11.30 -7.41 -5.12
N PRO A 23 -10.47 -7.31 -6.16
CA PRO A 23 -9.21 -8.02 -6.19
C PRO A 23 -8.36 -7.64 -4.99
N SER A 24 -7.65 -8.62 -4.43
CA SER A 24 -6.83 -8.38 -3.26
C SER A 24 -5.49 -9.11 -3.34
N VAL A 25 -4.54 -8.64 -2.55
CA VAL A 25 -3.28 -9.30 -2.29
C VAL A 25 -3.06 -9.38 -0.79
N THR A 26 -2.66 -10.55 -0.30
CA THR A 26 -2.39 -10.79 1.11
C THR A 26 -0.90 -11.01 1.33
N TYR A 27 -0.35 -10.31 2.31
CA TYR A 27 1.01 -10.48 2.80
C TYR A 27 0.97 -11.08 4.20
N GLU A 28 1.82 -12.03 4.44
CA GLU A 28 2.00 -12.65 5.75
C GLU A 28 3.29 -12.13 6.38
N LEU A 29 3.22 -11.76 7.65
CA LEU A 29 4.38 -11.34 8.42
C LEU A 29 4.30 -11.89 9.84
N TYR A 30 5.46 -12.18 10.43
CA TYR A 30 5.57 -12.64 11.81
C TYR A 30 6.01 -11.48 12.71
N SER A 31 5.28 -11.28 13.82
CA SER A 31 5.66 -10.33 14.86
C SER A 31 6.05 -11.07 16.13
N GLU A 32 7.17 -10.71 16.72
CA GLU A 32 7.64 -11.32 17.97
C GLU A 32 6.81 -10.90 19.19
N GLU A 33 6.14 -9.78 19.09
CA GLU A 33 5.32 -9.21 20.16
C GLU A 33 4.06 -8.53 19.58
N GLU A 34 3.09 -8.23 20.44
CA GLU A 34 1.98 -7.36 20.08
C GLU A 34 2.48 -5.92 19.98
N LYS A 35 2.19 -5.24 18.88
CA LYS A 35 2.75 -3.92 18.59
C LYS A 35 1.88 -3.09 17.66
N ASP A 36 1.77 -1.80 17.98
CA ASP A 36 1.24 -0.81 17.06
C ASP A 36 2.30 -0.35 16.08
N CYS A 37 1.92 -0.35 14.81
CA CYS A 37 2.82 -0.03 13.70
C CYS A 37 2.18 0.98 12.75
N PHE A 38 3.02 1.66 11.98
CA PHE A 38 2.62 2.29 10.74
C PHE A 38 2.78 1.31 9.59
N LEU A 39 1.80 1.33 8.68
CA LEU A 39 1.87 0.66 7.39
C LEU A 39 1.91 1.74 6.31
N ASN A 40 3.00 1.80 5.57
CA ASN A 40 3.12 2.60 4.37
C ASN A 40 2.96 1.73 3.13
N LEU A 41 2.10 2.17 2.23
CA LEU A 41 1.85 1.56 0.94
C LEU A 41 2.44 2.48 -0.14
N TYR A 42 3.22 1.92 -1.02
CA TYR A 42 3.86 2.63 -2.11
C TYR A 42 3.28 2.16 -3.43
N THR A 43 2.88 3.11 -4.27
CA THR A 43 2.35 2.84 -5.60
C THR A 43 3.06 3.69 -6.63
N SER A 44 3.12 3.22 -7.87
CA SER A 44 3.55 4.08 -8.99
C SER A 44 2.66 5.33 -9.07
N PRO A 45 3.20 6.47 -9.53
CA PRO A 45 2.39 7.63 -9.86
C PRO A 45 1.27 7.25 -10.83
N ALA A 46 0.05 7.61 -10.51
CA ALA A 46 -1.13 7.29 -11.32
C ALA A 46 -2.17 8.41 -11.25
N ASN A 47 -3.07 8.42 -12.24
CA ASN A 47 -4.25 9.27 -12.25
C ASN A 47 -5.50 8.43 -12.05
N PRO A 48 -6.52 8.96 -11.35
CA PRO A 48 -7.83 8.33 -11.33
C PRO A 48 -8.40 8.18 -12.74
N LEU A 49 -9.12 7.09 -12.99
CA LEU A 49 -9.84 6.93 -14.28
C LEU A 49 -10.93 7.99 -14.46
N ILE A 50 -11.51 8.44 -13.36
CA ILE A 50 -12.50 9.51 -13.37
C ILE A 50 -11.76 10.80 -13.08
N TYR A 51 -11.83 11.76 -14.00
CA TYR A 51 -11.21 13.06 -13.83
C TYR A 51 -11.67 13.75 -12.54
N GLY A 52 -10.71 14.21 -11.74
CA GLY A 52 -10.98 14.78 -10.42
C GLY A 52 -11.39 13.79 -9.35
N GLY A 53 -11.30 12.49 -9.61
CA GLY A 53 -11.48 11.42 -8.64
C GLY A 53 -10.33 11.33 -7.64
N LYS A 54 -10.32 10.26 -6.87
CA LYS A 54 -9.27 9.94 -5.91
C LYS A 54 -8.61 8.61 -6.23
N LEU A 55 -7.45 8.36 -5.63
CA LEU A 55 -6.78 7.06 -5.63
C LEU A 55 -6.78 6.52 -4.20
N SER A 56 -7.30 5.33 -4.01
CA SER A 56 -7.39 4.68 -2.71
C SER A 56 -7.35 3.16 -2.81
N VAL A 57 -6.95 2.53 -1.71
CA VAL A 57 -7.08 1.10 -1.46
C VAL A 57 -7.73 0.88 -0.10
N GLU A 58 -8.18 -0.33 0.17
CA GLU A 58 -8.63 -0.71 1.51
C GLU A 58 -7.68 -1.74 2.10
N VAL A 59 -7.31 -1.59 3.37
CA VAL A 59 -6.42 -2.50 4.08
C VAL A 59 -7.16 -3.16 5.22
N SER A 60 -7.02 -4.48 5.34
CA SER A 60 -7.50 -5.26 6.48
C SER A 60 -6.33 -6.02 7.10
N VAL A 61 -6.29 -6.06 8.43
CA VAL A 61 -5.29 -6.82 9.18
C VAL A 61 -6.01 -7.94 9.93
N ASN A 62 -5.52 -9.17 9.77
CA ASN A 62 -6.08 -10.36 10.42
C ASN A 62 -7.60 -10.51 10.21
N GLU A 63 -8.07 -10.25 8.98
CA GLU A 63 -9.48 -10.30 8.59
C GLU A 63 -10.39 -9.33 9.38
N GLY A 64 -9.81 -8.34 10.04
CA GLY A 64 -10.53 -7.29 10.74
C GLY A 64 -11.24 -6.30 9.81
N ALA A 65 -11.79 -5.25 10.41
CA ALA A 65 -12.43 -4.17 9.66
C ALA A 65 -11.45 -3.52 8.68
N GLY A 66 -11.93 -3.23 7.48
CA GLY A 66 -11.15 -2.54 6.47
C GLY A 66 -10.92 -1.07 6.84
N LYS A 67 -9.73 -0.56 6.54
CA LYS A 67 -9.39 0.86 6.64
C LYS A 67 -9.08 1.39 5.25
N LEU A 68 -9.72 2.48 4.86
CA LEU A 68 -9.44 3.15 3.60
C LEU A 68 -8.12 3.91 3.72
N VAL A 69 -7.23 3.69 2.75
CA VAL A 69 -5.95 4.40 2.62
C VAL A 69 -6.01 5.22 1.34
N GLU A 70 -5.98 6.54 1.47
CA GLU A 70 -6.04 7.46 0.35
C GLU A 70 -4.62 7.92 -0.02
N PHE A 71 -4.27 7.82 -1.28
CA PHE A 71 -3.03 8.33 -1.87
C PHE A 71 -3.23 9.74 -2.41
N THR A 72 -4.41 10.00 -2.97
CA THR A 72 -4.83 11.32 -3.43
C THR A 72 -6.25 11.60 -2.97
N LYS A 73 -6.62 12.87 -2.89
CA LYS A 73 -7.96 13.31 -2.51
C LYS A 73 -8.83 13.57 -3.73
N VAL A 74 -10.14 13.62 -3.53
CA VAL A 74 -11.07 14.09 -4.54
C VAL A 74 -10.65 15.49 -5.02
N GLY A 75 -10.71 15.70 -6.33
CA GLY A 75 -10.23 16.92 -6.97
C GLY A 75 -8.78 16.83 -7.44
N TYR A 76 -8.12 15.69 -7.28
CA TYR A 76 -6.79 15.46 -7.81
C TYR A 76 -6.79 15.47 -9.34
N LYS A 77 -5.92 16.27 -9.92
CA LYS A 77 -5.81 16.48 -11.36
C LYS A 77 -4.36 16.37 -11.80
N GLY A 78 -3.89 15.14 -11.79
CA GLY A 78 -2.52 14.84 -12.17
C GLY A 78 -2.23 15.24 -13.61
N GLY A 79 -1.09 15.90 -13.81
CA GLY A 79 -0.65 16.43 -15.10
C GLY A 79 -1.11 17.87 -15.39
N GLU A 80 -2.00 18.45 -14.59
CA GLU A 80 -2.32 19.87 -14.70
C GLU A 80 -1.23 20.73 -14.02
N PRO A 81 -0.90 21.90 -14.58
CA PRO A 81 0.05 22.83 -13.95
C PRO A 81 -0.38 23.21 -12.53
N GLY A 82 0.54 23.13 -11.57
CA GLY A 82 0.29 23.45 -10.17
C GLY A 82 -0.39 22.36 -9.36
N CYS A 83 -0.58 21.16 -9.92
CA CYS A 83 -0.97 19.99 -9.13
C CYS A 83 0.25 19.46 -8.34
N ILE A 84 0.61 20.13 -7.25
CA ILE A 84 1.78 19.82 -6.41
C ILE A 84 1.85 18.35 -6.02
N PRO A 85 0.75 17.67 -5.58
CA PRO A 85 0.83 16.24 -5.26
C PRO A 85 1.25 15.36 -6.44
N TRP A 86 0.88 15.73 -7.66
CA TRP A 86 1.33 15.03 -8.86
C TRP A 86 2.81 15.29 -9.14
N GLU A 87 3.23 16.53 -9.10
CA GLU A 87 4.61 16.92 -9.32
C GLU A 87 5.55 16.20 -8.34
N GLN A 88 5.18 16.17 -7.06
CA GLN A 88 5.93 15.44 -6.04
C GLN A 88 5.96 13.92 -6.28
N ALA A 89 4.83 13.32 -6.64
CA ALA A 89 4.76 11.91 -6.92
C ALA A 89 5.64 11.51 -8.12
N VAL A 90 5.64 12.33 -9.17
CA VAL A 90 6.49 12.09 -10.35
C VAL A 90 7.98 12.26 -10.01
N LEU A 91 8.33 13.28 -9.23
CA LEU A 91 9.72 13.48 -8.80
C LEU A 91 10.22 12.35 -7.90
N ASN A 92 9.38 11.87 -7.00
CA ASN A 92 9.72 10.75 -6.11
C ASN A 92 9.51 9.38 -6.76
N GLN A 93 8.88 9.34 -7.93
CA GLN A 93 8.48 8.12 -8.66
C GLN A 93 7.49 7.25 -7.87
N GLU A 94 6.78 7.81 -6.90
CA GLU A 94 5.84 7.08 -6.06
C GLU A 94 4.74 7.96 -5.47
N HIS A 95 3.57 7.35 -5.21
CA HIS A 95 2.59 7.83 -4.24
C HIS A 95 2.72 7.02 -2.96
N VAL A 96 2.57 7.67 -1.81
CA VAL A 96 2.62 7.01 -0.51
C VAL A 96 1.30 7.20 0.23
N GLY A 97 0.68 6.10 0.61
CA GLY A 97 -0.47 6.08 1.51
C GLY A 97 -0.08 5.46 2.85
N SER A 98 -0.51 6.04 3.95
CA SER A 98 -0.15 5.57 5.30
C SER A 98 -1.39 5.27 6.13
N THR A 99 -1.32 4.24 6.96
CA THR A 99 -2.32 3.94 7.98
C THR A 99 -1.66 3.30 9.20
N GLU A 100 -2.36 3.37 10.32
CA GLU A 100 -1.94 2.68 11.53
C GLU A 100 -2.54 1.29 11.59
N ILE A 101 -1.73 0.32 12.00
CA ILE A 101 -2.14 -1.06 12.18
C ILE A 101 -1.66 -1.59 13.53
N SER A 102 -2.39 -2.57 14.08
CA SER A 102 -1.96 -3.31 15.26
C SER A 102 -1.65 -4.75 14.88
N LEU A 103 -0.46 -5.19 15.18
CA LEU A 103 -0.01 -6.56 14.98
C LEU A 103 -0.15 -7.34 16.29
N LYS A 104 -0.63 -8.57 16.20
CA LYS A 104 -0.57 -9.53 17.31
C LYS A 104 0.77 -10.26 17.31
N LYS A 105 1.17 -10.83 18.43
CA LYS A 105 2.28 -11.77 18.48
C LYS A 105 1.98 -12.99 17.61
N GLY A 106 2.96 -13.39 16.80
CA GLY A 106 2.85 -14.50 15.86
C GLY A 106 2.55 -14.04 14.44
N LEU A 107 1.91 -14.91 13.66
CA LEU A 107 1.59 -14.66 12.26
C LEU A 107 0.46 -13.65 12.12
N ASN A 108 0.69 -12.66 11.27
CA ASN A 108 -0.30 -11.65 10.89
C ASN A 108 -0.49 -11.66 9.38
N LYS A 109 -1.72 -11.35 8.95
CA LYS A 109 -2.08 -11.21 7.54
C LYS A 109 -2.49 -9.77 7.27
N ILE A 110 -1.84 -9.12 6.34
CA ILE A 110 -2.21 -7.80 5.83
C ILE A 110 -2.77 -8.00 4.42
N THR A 111 -4.04 -7.71 4.25
CA THR A 111 -4.72 -7.82 2.94
C THR A 111 -5.01 -6.44 2.40
N VAL A 112 -4.56 -6.17 1.19
CA VAL A 112 -4.81 -4.93 0.45
C VAL A 112 -5.82 -5.22 -0.65
N PHE A 113 -6.95 -4.53 -0.61
CA PHE A 113 -8.04 -4.64 -1.58
C PHE A 113 -7.99 -3.44 -2.52
N ALA A 114 -8.17 -3.69 -3.81
CA ALA A 114 -8.32 -2.64 -4.80
C ALA A 114 -9.62 -1.85 -4.54
N ARG A 115 -9.53 -0.52 -4.61
CA ARG A 115 -10.70 0.37 -4.57
C ARG A 115 -10.81 1.13 -5.88
N GLU A 116 -9.73 1.75 -6.31
CA GLU A 116 -9.67 2.48 -7.55
C GLU A 116 -8.85 1.71 -8.59
N ALA A 117 -9.29 1.81 -9.83
CA ALA A 117 -8.59 1.18 -10.94
C ALA A 117 -7.31 1.93 -11.34
N GLY A 118 -6.42 1.24 -12.02
CA GLY A 118 -5.19 1.84 -12.58
C GLY A 118 -4.04 1.98 -11.59
N MET A 119 -4.19 1.53 -10.36
CA MET A 119 -3.12 1.58 -9.36
C MET A 119 -2.17 0.39 -9.47
N VAL A 120 -0.90 0.63 -9.28
CA VAL A 120 0.15 -0.39 -9.23
C VAL A 120 0.78 -0.34 -7.85
N LEU A 121 0.49 -1.35 -7.02
CA LEU A 121 1.10 -1.50 -5.70
C LEU A 121 2.52 -2.06 -5.86
N GLU A 122 3.52 -1.32 -5.37
CA GLU A 122 4.93 -1.68 -5.51
C GLU A 122 5.45 -2.37 -4.26
N ARG A 123 5.20 -1.78 -3.09
CA ARG A 123 5.71 -2.31 -1.82
C ARG A 123 4.86 -1.90 -0.64
N LEU A 124 5.01 -2.66 0.44
CA LEU A 124 4.51 -2.34 1.77
C LEU A 124 5.69 -2.22 2.72
N VAL A 125 5.60 -1.26 3.63
CA VAL A 125 6.57 -1.08 4.70
C VAL A 125 5.82 -1.00 6.02
N VAL A 126 6.17 -1.90 6.92
CA VAL A 126 5.63 -1.92 8.29
C VAL A 126 6.75 -1.55 9.25
N TYR A 127 6.53 -0.55 10.09
CA TYR A 127 7.49 -0.16 11.11
C TYR A 127 6.78 0.25 12.41
N PRO A 128 7.41 -0.04 13.57
CA PRO A 128 6.86 0.31 14.87
C PRO A 128 6.67 1.81 15.02
N LYS A 129 5.62 2.23 15.74
CA LYS A 129 5.35 3.66 16.01
C LYS A 129 6.39 4.34 16.89
N ASP A 130 7.06 3.57 17.72
CA ASP A 130 8.07 4.03 18.68
C ASP A 130 9.48 4.17 18.08
N ILE A 131 9.65 3.84 16.80
CA ILE A 131 10.92 3.95 16.10
C ILE A 131 10.83 5.07 15.06
N GLU A 132 11.72 6.04 15.16
CA GLU A 132 11.88 7.04 14.11
C GLU A 132 12.43 6.36 12.86
N ARG A 133 11.71 6.51 11.76
CA ARG A 133 12.11 5.89 10.49
C ARG A 133 13.40 6.54 9.99
N ALA A 134 14.46 5.77 9.93
CA ALA A 134 15.69 6.23 9.30
C ALA A 134 15.52 6.29 7.78
N VAL A 135 15.88 7.43 7.20
CA VAL A 135 16.00 7.55 5.74
C VAL A 135 17.28 6.88 5.31
N SER A 136 17.18 5.83 4.50
CA SER A 136 18.34 5.11 3.97
C SER A 136 18.45 5.31 2.47
N TYR A 137 19.62 5.72 2.00
CA TYR A 137 19.92 5.80 0.56
C TYR A 137 20.04 4.42 -0.11
N LEU A 138 20.17 3.36 0.67
CA LEU A 138 20.27 1.98 0.17
C LEU A 138 18.89 1.31 0.05
N GLY A 139 17.82 2.03 0.39
CA GLY A 139 16.48 1.48 0.47
C GLY A 139 16.26 0.65 1.74
N GLU A 140 15.09 0.07 1.84
CA GLU A 140 14.71 -0.79 2.94
C GLU A 140 15.13 -2.23 2.64
N LYS A 141 15.54 -2.98 3.67
CA LYS A 141 15.85 -4.39 3.51
C LYS A 141 14.59 -5.14 3.05
N GLU A 142 14.72 -5.91 1.99
CA GLU A 142 13.68 -6.87 1.62
C GLU A 142 13.49 -7.88 2.75
N CYS A 143 12.24 -8.16 3.09
CA CYS A 143 11.92 -9.28 3.96
C CYS A 143 12.23 -10.59 3.22
N ILE A 144 13.21 -11.33 3.71
CA ILE A 144 13.47 -12.68 3.22
C ILE A 144 12.39 -13.58 3.85
N SER A 145 11.59 -14.24 3.02
CA SER A 145 10.68 -15.26 3.53
C SER A 145 11.51 -16.43 4.07
N VAL A 146 11.54 -16.55 5.38
CA VAL A 146 12.12 -17.75 6.02
C VAL A 146 11.04 -18.81 6.01
N THR A 147 11.16 -19.77 5.10
CA THR A 147 10.36 -20.98 5.18
C THR A 147 10.77 -21.70 6.47
N PRO A 148 9.84 -21.97 7.42
CA PRO A 148 10.20 -22.73 8.60
C PRO A 148 10.76 -24.08 8.15
N ALA A 149 11.95 -24.43 8.63
CA ALA A 149 12.46 -25.77 8.42
C ALA A 149 11.46 -26.76 9.02
N GLU A 150 10.93 -27.64 8.18
CA GLU A 150 10.12 -28.78 8.63
C GLU A 150 10.95 -29.57 9.66
N LYS A 151 10.36 -29.72 10.86
CA LYS A 151 10.90 -30.59 11.91
C LYS A 151 10.35 -31.99 11.73
#